data_60254eb8cb9a78eca72a7e9ff944f547
#
_entry.id   60254eb8cb9a78eca72a7e9ff944f547
#
_cell.length_a   1.000
_cell.length_b   1.000
_cell.length_c   1.000
_cell.angle_alpha   90.00
_cell.angle_beta   90.00
_cell.angle_gamma   90.00
#
_symmetry.space_group_name_H-M   'P 1'
#
loop_
_entity.id
_entity.type
_entity.pdbx_description
1 polymer ?
#
loop_
_entity_poly.entity_id
_entity_poly.type
_entity_poly.pdbx_seq_one_letter_code
_entity_poly.pdbx_strand_id
1 'polypeptide(L)'
;SPAGAVKQSTTTLTKMDLTDSISASGTIESKKTRSVTAQVNDVTVQKIYVKVGDEVKKGDKLVSFDSDSLSESLSEAQDSLQDVQSSAASEVESAQEQYDTAVSDRNYNNAKAAKNLQKAVKARDTAKKAVETAKTKLKQVKKKAGAKNSQDVTKAQEALTKAQEVYEQAKTAVETARDNK
;
A
#
# COMPACT_ATOMS: atom_id res chain seq x y z
N SER A 1 -133.16 -12.29 -43.31
CA SER A 1 -131.89 -11.94 -42.63
C SER A 1 -130.79 -12.86 -43.11
N PRO A 2 -129.67 -12.35 -43.55
CA PRO A 2 -128.54 -13.22 -43.85
C PRO A 2 -127.56 -13.27 -42.63
N ALA A 3 -127.16 -14.45 -42.39
CA ALA A 3 -126.13 -14.74 -41.39
C ALA A 3 -124.70 -14.23 -41.75
N GLY A 4 -124.10 -13.53 -40.87
CA GLY A 4 -122.75 -13.02 -41.05
C GLY A 4 -121.71 -14.11 -41.03
N ALA A 5 -120.90 -14.19 -42.01
CA ALA A 5 -119.75 -15.10 -42.08
C ALA A 5 -118.65 -14.65 -41.11
N VAL A 6 -118.31 -15.49 -40.21
CA VAL A 6 -117.11 -15.28 -39.31
C VAL A 6 -115.86 -15.64 -40.10
N LYS A 7 -115.01 -14.67 -40.32
CA LYS A 7 -113.72 -14.90 -40.91
C LYS A 7 -112.79 -15.49 -39.84
N GLN A 8 -112.47 -16.76 -39.96
CA GLN A 8 -111.38 -17.34 -39.14
C GLN A 8 -110.06 -16.98 -39.71
N SER A 9 -109.32 -16.25 -38.97
CA SER A 9 -107.89 -15.94 -39.27
C SER A 9 -107.05 -17.10 -38.70
N THR A 10 -106.43 -17.87 -39.55
CA THR A 10 -105.48 -18.88 -39.18
C THR A 10 -104.09 -18.32 -39.34
N THR A 11 -103.30 -18.31 -38.26
CA THR A 11 -101.92 -17.96 -38.29
C THR A 11 -101.05 -19.23 -38.21
N THR A 12 -100.18 -19.39 -39.17
CA THR A 12 -99.25 -20.54 -39.18
C THR A 12 -98.11 -20.26 -38.19
N LEU A 13 -97.96 -21.14 -37.21
CA LEU A 13 -96.84 -21.15 -36.28
C LEU A 13 -95.60 -21.72 -37.00
N THR A 14 -94.62 -20.91 -37.23
CA THR A 14 -93.29 -21.32 -37.69
C THR A 14 -92.43 -21.52 -36.48
N LYS A 15 -91.74 -22.65 -36.42
CA LYS A 15 -90.74 -22.91 -35.41
C LYS A 15 -89.50 -22.03 -35.72
N MET A 16 -89.17 -21.08 -34.86
CA MET A 16 -88.00 -20.23 -34.96
C MET A 16 -87.06 -20.64 -33.85
N ASP A 17 -85.76 -20.78 -34.21
CA ASP A 17 -84.71 -20.91 -33.21
C ASP A 17 -84.50 -19.56 -32.60
N LEU A 18 -84.68 -19.40 -31.32
CA LEU A 18 -84.37 -18.21 -30.54
C LEU A 18 -82.92 -18.28 -30.13
N THR A 19 -82.09 -17.47 -30.79
CA THR A 19 -80.67 -17.32 -30.37
C THR A 19 -80.59 -16.14 -29.40
N ASP A 20 -80.43 -16.45 -28.15
CA ASP A 20 -80.13 -15.43 -27.13
C ASP A 20 -78.60 -15.18 -27.12
N SER A 21 -78.14 -14.00 -27.52
CA SER A 21 -76.76 -13.65 -27.58
C SER A 21 -76.48 -12.65 -26.46
N ILE A 22 -75.57 -12.98 -25.57
CA ILE A 22 -75.03 -12.10 -24.54
C ILE A 22 -73.72 -11.53 -25.07
N SER A 23 -73.67 -10.20 -25.30
CA SER A 23 -72.44 -9.53 -25.62
C SER A 23 -71.77 -9.07 -24.37
N ALA A 24 -70.50 -9.51 -24.13
CA ALA A 24 -69.65 -9.05 -23.07
C ALA A 24 -68.42 -8.37 -23.68
N SER A 25 -68.13 -7.17 -23.26
CA SER A 25 -66.86 -6.50 -23.58
C SER A 25 -65.87 -6.64 -22.42
N GLY A 26 -64.67 -7.10 -22.69
CA GLY A 26 -63.59 -7.23 -21.70
C GLY A 26 -62.31 -6.57 -22.21
N THR A 27 -61.54 -6.01 -21.30
CA THR A 27 -60.18 -5.49 -21.58
C THR A 27 -59.18 -6.57 -21.18
N ILE A 28 -58.24 -6.85 -22.07
CA ILE A 28 -57.15 -7.77 -21.81
C ILE A 28 -55.97 -6.93 -21.26
N GLU A 29 -55.60 -7.20 -20.02
CA GLU A 29 -54.43 -6.57 -19.41
C GLU A 29 -53.34 -7.63 -19.15
N SER A 30 -52.06 -7.19 -19.25
CA SER A 30 -50.93 -8.05 -18.96
C SER A 30 -50.87 -8.40 -17.46
N LYS A 31 -50.89 -9.65 -17.12
CA LYS A 31 -50.80 -10.14 -15.73
C LYS A 31 -49.46 -9.89 -15.10
N LYS A 32 -48.37 -9.83 -15.89
CA LYS A 32 -46.97 -9.59 -15.43
C LYS A 32 -46.22 -8.81 -16.49
N THR A 33 -45.70 -7.68 -16.10
CA THR A 33 -44.77 -6.89 -16.92
C THR A 33 -43.39 -7.01 -16.34
N ARG A 34 -42.35 -7.20 -17.15
CA ARG A 34 -40.95 -7.17 -16.75
C ARG A 34 -40.21 -6.15 -17.60
N SER A 35 -39.49 -5.30 -16.92
CA SER A 35 -38.60 -4.35 -17.56
C SER A 35 -37.18 -4.95 -17.61
N VAL A 36 -36.54 -4.89 -18.75
CA VAL A 36 -35.12 -5.25 -18.94
C VAL A 36 -34.35 -4.01 -19.25
N THR A 37 -33.45 -3.63 -18.37
CA THR A 37 -32.61 -2.43 -18.50
C THR A 37 -31.15 -2.86 -18.62
N ALA A 38 -30.43 -2.25 -19.54
CA ALA A 38 -28.98 -2.42 -19.61
C ALA A 38 -28.34 -1.78 -18.36
N GLN A 39 -27.46 -2.51 -17.70
CA GLN A 39 -26.70 -2.02 -16.54
C GLN A 39 -25.35 -1.39 -16.95
N VAL A 40 -25.21 -1.02 -18.21
CA VAL A 40 -23.98 -0.45 -18.79
C VAL A 40 -24.35 0.93 -19.33
N ASN A 41 -23.55 1.92 -18.98
CA ASN A 41 -23.69 3.26 -19.53
C ASN A 41 -22.81 3.43 -20.77
N ASP A 42 -23.11 4.36 -21.62
CA ASP A 42 -22.31 4.78 -22.78
C ASP A 42 -22.04 3.68 -23.82
N VAL A 43 -22.97 2.72 -23.95
CA VAL A 43 -22.91 1.69 -24.98
C VAL A 43 -23.91 1.94 -26.09
N THR A 44 -23.50 1.79 -27.32
CA THR A 44 -24.37 1.90 -28.51
C THR A 44 -25.03 0.57 -28.81
N VAL A 45 -26.34 0.63 -29.15
CA VAL A 45 -27.06 -0.58 -29.61
C VAL A 45 -26.55 -0.96 -30.99
N GLN A 46 -25.97 -2.15 -31.09
CA GLN A 46 -25.48 -2.68 -32.38
C GLN A 46 -26.60 -3.32 -33.17
N LYS A 47 -27.46 -4.14 -32.53
CA LYS A 47 -28.55 -4.83 -33.19
C LYS A 47 -29.68 -5.18 -32.23
N ILE A 48 -30.92 -5.04 -32.75
CA ILE A 48 -32.14 -5.46 -32.09
C ILE A 48 -32.63 -6.73 -32.79
N TYR A 49 -32.88 -7.80 -32.05
CA TYR A 49 -33.25 -9.11 -32.58
C TYR A 49 -34.74 -9.40 -32.55
N VAL A 50 -35.54 -8.59 -31.86
CA VAL A 50 -36.96 -8.78 -31.63
C VAL A 50 -37.76 -7.53 -32.03
N LYS A 51 -39.04 -7.74 -32.37
CA LYS A 51 -39.97 -6.66 -32.68
C LYS A 51 -41.14 -6.68 -31.72
N VAL A 52 -41.91 -5.60 -31.67
CA VAL A 52 -43.13 -5.52 -30.89
C VAL A 52 -44.11 -6.59 -31.40
N GLY A 53 -44.59 -7.43 -30.51
CA GLY A 53 -45.48 -8.55 -30.83
C GLY A 53 -44.79 -9.89 -30.92
N ASP A 54 -43.47 -9.95 -30.88
CA ASP A 54 -42.75 -11.24 -30.89
C ASP A 54 -42.90 -11.97 -29.54
N GLU A 55 -43.00 -13.28 -29.60
CA GLU A 55 -42.94 -14.14 -28.42
C GLU A 55 -41.48 -14.41 -28.05
N VAL A 56 -41.12 -14.13 -26.80
CA VAL A 56 -39.76 -14.32 -26.29
C VAL A 56 -39.76 -15.25 -25.09
N LYS A 57 -38.68 -16.02 -24.97
CA LYS A 57 -38.40 -16.94 -23.87
C LYS A 57 -37.25 -16.50 -23.02
N LYS A 58 -37.14 -17.06 -21.83
CA LYS A 58 -36.00 -16.82 -20.97
C LYS A 58 -34.69 -17.32 -21.65
N GLY A 59 -33.75 -16.42 -21.87
CA GLY A 59 -32.48 -16.72 -22.53
C GLY A 59 -32.38 -16.23 -23.99
N ASP A 60 -33.50 -15.78 -24.57
CA ASP A 60 -33.46 -15.22 -25.92
C ASP A 60 -32.71 -13.90 -25.97
N LYS A 61 -31.93 -13.73 -27.02
CA LYS A 61 -31.16 -12.50 -27.27
C LYS A 61 -32.09 -11.41 -27.79
N LEU A 62 -32.29 -10.36 -27.02
CA LEU A 62 -33.18 -9.25 -27.39
C LEU A 62 -32.44 -8.15 -28.13
N VAL A 63 -31.25 -7.79 -27.62
CA VAL A 63 -30.42 -6.69 -28.13
C VAL A 63 -28.95 -7.08 -28.03
N SER A 64 -28.11 -6.65 -28.96
CA SER A 64 -26.65 -6.63 -28.79
C SER A 64 -26.15 -5.18 -28.76
N PHE A 65 -25.15 -4.96 -27.95
CA PHE A 65 -24.45 -3.69 -27.85
C PHE A 65 -23.12 -3.78 -28.59
N ASP A 66 -22.66 -2.65 -29.09
CA ASP A 66 -21.29 -2.51 -29.58
C ASP A 66 -20.35 -2.54 -28.38
N SER A 67 -19.45 -3.52 -28.34
CA SER A 67 -18.49 -3.72 -27.26
C SER A 67 -17.06 -3.25 -27.61
N ASP A 68 -16.85 -2.73 -28.80
CA ASP A 68 -15.51 -2.40 -29.27
C ASP A 68 -14.91 -1.26 -28.42
N SER A 69 -15.66 -0.19 -28.20
CA SER A 69 -15.23 0.92 -27.31
C SER A 69 -15.02 0.50 -25.86
N LEU A 70 -15.83 -0.42 -25.36
CA LEU A 70 -15.69 -0.97 -24.00
C LEU A 70 -14.45 -1.87 -23.87
N SER A 71 -14.18 -2.64 -24.91
CA SER A 71 -12.98 -3.51 -24.99
C SER A 71 -11.70 -2.66 -25.04
N GLU A 72 -11.72 -1.55 -25.80
CA GLU A 72 -10.61 -0.61 -25.87
C GLU A 72 -10.37 0.06 -24.52
N SER A 73 -11.41 0.59 -23.88
CA SER A 73 -11.32 1.20 -22.54
C SER A 73 -10.83 0.21 -21.47
N LEU A 74 -11.23 -1.05 -21.57
CA LEU A 74 -10.74 -2.10 -20.68
C LEU A 74 -9.24 -2.35 -20.88
N SER A 75 -8.79 -2.41 -22.14
CA SER A 75 -7.37 -2.58 -22.47
C SER A 75 -6.54 -1.42 -21.95
N GLU A 76 -6.97 -0.18 -22.19
CA GLU A 76 -6.30 1.03 -21.67
C GLU A 76 -6.22 1.05 -20.14
N ALA A 77 -7.30 0.63 -19.45
CA ALA A 77 -7.32 0.54 -18.02
C ALA A 77 -6.35 -0.54 -17.48
N GLN A 78 -6.24 -1.68 -18.19
CA GLN A 78 -5.30 -2.73 -17.86
C GLN A 78 -3.86 -2.30 -18.04
N ASP A 79 -3.54 -1.62 -19.15
CA ASP A 79 -2.22 -1.09 -19.42
C ASP A 79 -1.81 -0.05 -18.36
N SER A 80 -2.73 0.88 -18.03
CA SER A 80 -2.51 1.86 -16.97
C SER A 80 -2.26 1.21 -15.61
N LEU A 81 -3.00 0.15 -15.28
CA LEU A 81 -2.79 -0.61 -14.05
C LEU A 81 -1.41 -1.26 -14.02
N GLN A 82 -0.99 -1.85 -15.13
CA GLN A 82 0.33 -2.47 -15.26
C GLN A 82 1.46 -1.45 -15.11
N ASP A 83 1.32 -0.26 -15.72
CA ASP A 83 2.28 0.83 -15.60
C ASP A 83 2.42 1.31 -14.13
N VAL A 84 1.31 1.50 -13.44
CA VAL A 84 1.31 1.88 -12.03
C VAL A 84 1.96 0.79 -11.16
N GLN A 85 1.66 -0.48 -11.42
CA GLN A 85 2.27 -1.59 -10.68
C GLN A 85 3.79 -1.66 -10.92
N SER A 86 4.24 -1.46 -12.17
CA SER A 86 5.66 -1.46 -12.51
C SER A 86 6.40 -0.29 -11.87
N SER A 87 5.80 0.90 -11.88
CA SER A 87 6.35 2.09 -11.23
C SER A 87 6.46 1.90 -9.72
N ALA A 88 5.41 1.40 -9.08
CA ALA A 88 5.41 1.12 -7.65
C ALA A 88 6.46 0.07 -7.26
N ALA A 89 6.63 -0.98 -8.07
CA ALA A 89 7.66 -2.00 -7.85
C ALA A 89 9.08 -1.39 -7.90
N SER A 90 9.34 -0.53 -8.90
CA SER A 90 10.62 0.17 -9.04
C SER A 90 10.91 1.14 -7.88
N GLU A 91 9.89 1.83 -7.39
CA GLU A 91 10.01 2.71 -6.23
C GLU A 91 10.34 1.93 -4.96
N VAL A 92 9.69 0.78 -4.75
CA VAL A 92 9.98 -0.11 -3.60
C VAL A 92 11.40 -0.65 -3.69
N GLU A 93 11.85 -1.10 -4.86
CA GLU A 93 13.21 -1.59 -5.08
C GLU A 93 14.24 -0.51 -4.78
N SER A 94 14.05 0.71 -5.31
CA SER A 94 14.94 1.85 -5.03
C SER A 94 14.99 2.21 -3.55
N ALA A 95 13.84 2.21 -2.87
CA ALA A 95 13.77 2.48 -1.44
C ALA A 95 14.48 1.39 -0.62
N GLN A 96 14.37 0.12 -1.02
CA GLN A 96 15.07 -0.99 -0.38
C GLN A 96 16.59 -0.87 -0.54
N GLU A 97 17.08 -0.55 -1.75
CA GLU A 97 18.51 -0.32 -1.99
C GLU A 97 19.07 0.83 -1.15
N GLN A 98 18.33 1.93 -1.05
CA GLN A 98 18.72 3.06 -0.21
C GLN A 98 18.78 2.67 1.27
N TYR A 99 17.78 1.91 1.74
CA TYR A 99 17.76 1.41 3.10
C TYR A 99 18.95 0.48 3.39
N ASP A 100 19.23 -0.47 2.51
CA ASP A 100 20.32 -1.43 2.67
C ASP A 100 21.69 -0.71 2.67
N THR A 101 21.86 0.29 1.80
CA THR A 101 23.03 1.15 1.79
C THR A 101 23.20 1.90 3.11
N ALA A 102 22.13 2.55 3.59
CA ALA A 102 22.16 3.29 4.85
C ALA A 102 22.47 2.38 6.06
N VAL A 103 21.94 1.15 6.07
CA VAL A 103 22.25 0.14 7.11
C VAL A 103 23.71 -0.27 7.03
N SER A 104 24.24 -0.50 5.83
CA SER A 104 25.65 -0.88 5.61
C SER A 104 26.59 0.23 6.09
N ASP A 105 26.32 1.47 5.69
CA ASP A 105 27.10 2.64 6.10
C ASP A 105 27.08 2.83 7.62
N ARG A 106 25.91 2.69 8.23
CA ARG A 106 25.80 2.76 9.70
C ARG A 106 26.64 1.69 10.39
N ASN A 107 26.56 0.44 9.89
CA ASN A 107 27.32 -0.68 10.44
C ASN A 107 28.84 -0.45 10.29
N TYR A 108 29.29 0.02 9.14
CA TYR A 108 30.67 0.38 8.90
C TYR A 108 31.16 1.50 9.85
N ASN A 109 30.38 2.56 9.99
CA ASN A 109 30.71 3.68 10.85
C ASN A 109 30.75 3.28 12.32
N ASN A 110 29.80 2.44 12.78
CA ASN A 110 29.79 1.90 14.13
C ASN A 110 31.03 1.03 14.40
N ALA A 111 31.41 0.18 13.45
CA ALA A 111 32.61 -0.67 13.58
C ALA A 111 33.89 0.18 13.62
N LYS A 112 33.96 1.23 12.81
CA LYS A 112 35.07 2.20 12.79
C LYS A 112 35.15 2.97 14.11
N ALA A 113 34.03 3.46 14.63
CA ALA A 113 33.97 4.15 15.91
C ALA A 113 34.39 3.24 17.07
N ALA A 114 33.95 1.96 17.08
CA ALA A 114 34.36 0.98 18.07
C ALA A 114 35.86 0.71 18.06
N LYS A 115 36.49 0.60 16.87
CA LYS A 115 37.93 0.46 16.72
C LYS A 115 38.68 1.70 17.24
N ASN A 116 38.18 2.89 16.95
CA ASN A 116 38.78 4.13 17.41
C ASN A 116 38.72 4.26 18.93
N LEU A 117 37.55 3.92 19.52
CA LEU A 117 37.41 3.87 20.97
C LEU A 117 38.38 2.86 21.61
N GLN A 118 38.52 1.68 21.03
CA GLN A 118 39.46 0.65 21.52
C GLN A 118 40.93 1.16 21.49
N LYS A 119 41.32 1.82 20.39
CA LYS A 119 42.66 2.43 20.28
C LYS A 119 42.88 3.53 21.32
N ALA A 120 41.88 4.39 21.52
CA ALA A 120 41.98 5.48 22.52
C ALA A 120 42.06 4.91 23.94
N VAL A 121 41.29 3.88 24.27
CA VAL A 121 41.37 3.20 25.58
C VAL A 121 42.73 2.56 25.81
N LYS A 122 43.29 1.89 24.80
CA LYS A 122 44.68 1.32 24.92
C LYS A 122 45.72 2.42 25.13
N ALA A 123 45.63 3.53 24.41
CA ALA A 123 46.54 4.67 24.57
C ALA A 123 46.43 5.28 25.97
N ARG A 124 45.21 5.47 26.49
CA ARG A 124 44.98 5.95 27.85
C ARG A 124 45.64 5.00 28.90
N ASP A 125 45.42 3.68 28.75
CA ASP A 125 45.95 2.72 29.71
C ASP A 125 47.49 2.66 29.68
N THR A 126 48.09 2.82 28.48
CA THR A 126 49.53 2.94 28.31
C THR A 126 50.05 4.20 28.99
N ALA A 127 49.39 5.35 28.76
CA ALA A 127 49.76 6.60 29.39
C ALA A 127 49.61 6.57 30.91
N LYS A 128 48.57 5.90 31.43
CA LYS A 128 48.36 5.65 32.86
C LYS A 128 49.55 4.91 33.46
N LYS A 129 49.96 3.82 32.81
CA LYS A 129 51.15 3.03 33.25
C LYS A 129 52.42 3.89 33.26
N ALA A 130 52.62 4.75 32.26
CA ALA A 130 53.73 5.67 32.19
C ALA A 130 53.77 6.63 33.38
N VAL A 131 52.59 7.20 33.76
CA VAL A 131 52.48 8.04 34.97
C VAL A 131 52.88 7.25 36.23
N GLU A 132 52.40 6.06 36.42
CA GLU A 132 52.78 5.24 37.61
C GLU A 132 54.28 4.90 37.62
N THR A 133 54.86 4.58 36.47
CA THR A 133 56.30 4.39 36.31
C THR A 133 57.08 5.66 36.67
N ALA A 134 56.68 6.81 36.18
CA ALA A 134 57.31 8.10 36.46
C ALA A 134 57.18 8.47 37.95
N LYS A 135 56.06 8.26 38.59
CA LYS A 135 55.86 8.42 40.04
C LYS A 135 56.83 7.55 40.86
N THR A 136 56.93 6.29 40.49
CA THR A 136 57.84 5.33 41.17
C THR A 136 59.29 5.79 41.01
N LYS A 137 59.68 6.19 39.79
CA LYS A 137 61.04 6.70 39.52
C LYS A 137 61.34 7.96 40.33
N LEU A 138 60.43 8.92 40.37
CA LEU A 138 60.58 10.13 41.18
C LEU A 138 60.76 9.78 42.66
N LYS A 139 59.92 8.87 43.20
CA LYS A 139 60.04 8.40 44.59
C LYS A 139 61.41 7.74 44.87
N GLN A 140 61.93 6.96 43.95
CA GLN A 140 63.26 6.32 44.08
C GLN A 140 64.39 7.32 44.04
N VAL A 141 64.33 8.31 43.11
CA VAL A 141 65.32 9.39 42.98
C VAL A 141 65.33 10.23 44.23
N LYS A 142 64.17 10.64 44.76
CA LYS A 142 64.08 11.42 46.04
C LYS A 142 64.67 10.64 47.22
N LYS A 143 64.47 9.33 47.25
CA LYS A 143 65.01 8.48 48.33
C LYS A 143 66.54 8.33 48.25
N LYS A 144 67.10 8.22 47.04
CA LYS A 144 68.53 8.04 46.79
C LYS A 144 69.36 9.34 46.88
N ALA A 145 68.77 10.43 46.46
CA ALA A 145 69.51 11.70 46.25
C ALA A 145 69.84 12.42 47.57
N GLY A 146 69.09 12.14 48.67
CA GLY A 146 69.21 13.00 49.83
C GLY A 146 69.07 14.48 49.45
N ALA A 147 69.60 15.39 50.19
CA ALA A 147 69.49 16.82 49.85
C ALA A 147 70.51 17.30 48.78
N LYS A 148 71.31 16.37 48.17
CA LYS A 148 72.53 16.78 47.41
C LYS A 148 72.39 16.76 45.87
N ASN A 149 71.34 16.23 45.28
CA ASN A 149 71.20 16.21 43.81
C ASN A 149 69.84 16.71 43.34
N SER A 150 69.63 18.03 43.37
CA SER A 150 68.39 18.69 42.94
C SER A 150 68.07 18.48 41.47
N GLN A 151 69.10 18.30 40.62
CA GLN A 151 68.94 18.22 39.16
C GLN A 151 68.28 16.92 38.71
N ASP A 152 68.64 15.78 39.34
CA ASP A 152 67.96 14.45 39.03
C ASP A 152 66.51 14.43 39.50
N VAL A 153 66.25 15.08 40.65
CA VAL A 153 64.86 15.22 41.15
C VAL A 153 64.03 16.09 40.18
N THR A 154 64.62 17.22 39.71
CA THR A 154 63.94 18.10 38.72
C THR A 154 63.63 17.35 37.44
N LYS A 155 64.59 16.61 36.85
CA LYS A 155 64.36 15.81 35.64
C LYS A 155 63.27 14.75 35.84
N ALA A 156 63.29 14.07 37.01
CA ALA A 156 62.25 13.09 37.30
C ALA A 156 60.84 13.70 37.50
N GLN A 157 60.80 14.92 38.05
CA GLN A 157 59.55 15.69 38.19
C GLN A 157 59.01 16.16 36.83
N GLU A 158 59.86 16.65 35.94
CA GLU A 158 59.50 17.03 34.58
C GLU A 158 58.97 15.80 33.79
N ALA A 159 59.61 14.66 33.93
CA ALA A 159 59.13 13.43 33.30
C ALA A 159 57.74 13.00 33.80
N LEU A 160 57.47 13.17 35.11
CA LEU A 160 56.13 12.93 35.65
C LEU A 160 55.13 13.90 35.12
N THR A 161 55.41 15.20 35.03
CA THR A 161 54.54 16.21 34.50
C THR A 161 54.19 15.90 33.05
N LYS A 162 55.16 15.60 32.19
CA LYS A 162 54.92 15.17 30.80
C LYS A 162 54.05 13.93 30.69
N ALA A 163 54.30 12.92 31.53
CA ALA A 163 53.47 11.72 31.53
C ALA A 163 51.99 12.00 31.94
N GLN A 164 51.81 12.91 32.89
CA GLN A 164 50.46 13.34 33.32
C GLN A 164 49.75 14.11 32.18
N GLU A 165 50.41 15.00 31.47
CA GLU A 165 49.86 15.72 30.31
C GLU A 165 49.40 14.74 29.22
N VAL A 166 50.23 13.76 28.87
CA VAL A 166 49.88 12.71 27.89
C VAL A 166 48.69 11.88 28.36
N TYR A 167 48.61 11.58 29.65
CA TYR A 167 47.49 10.85 30.21
C TYR A 167 46.15 11.64 30.13
N GLU A 168 46.19 12.93 30.46
CA GLU A 168 45.01 13.80 30.36
C GLU A 168 44.55 13.94 28.90
N GLN A 169 45.46 14.09 27.94
CA GLN A 169 45.14 14.10 26.52
C GLN A 169 44.52 12.76 26.08
N ALA A 170 45.03 11.64 26.55
CA ALA A 170 44.49 10.33 26.23
C ALA A 170 43.11 10.11 26.85
N LYS A 171 42.83 10.65 28.03
CA LYS A 171 41.48 10.65 28.63
C LYS A 171 40.49 11.41 27.75
N THR A 172 40.83 12.62 27.33
CA THR A 172 40.01 13.46 26.44
C THR A 172 39.73 12.72 25.11
N ALA A 173 40.74 12.04 24.56
CA ALA A 173 40.57 11.25 23.33
C ALA A 173 39.56 10.08 23.50
N VAL A 174 39.53 9.47 24.68
CA VAL A 174 38.52 8.43 25.00
C VAL A 174 37.13 9.04 25.08
N GLU A 175 36.95 10.19 25.71
CA GLU A 175 35.68 10.89 25.79
C GLU A 175 35.17 11.25 24.38
N THR A 176 35.99 11.89 23.57
CA THR A 176 35.66 12.22 22.17
C THR A 176 35.30 10.98 21.35
N ALA A 177 36.04 9.87 21.53
CA ALA A 177 35.75 8.63 20.83
C ALA A 177 34.47 7.93 21.31
N ARG A 178 34.00 8.19 22.52
CA ARG A 178 32.69 7.74 23.02
C ARG A 178 31.56 8.54 22.45
N ASP A 179 31.72 9.85 22.36
CA ASP A 179 30.70 10.77 21.86
C ASP A 179 30.43 10.59 20.35
N ASN A 180 31.41 10.04 19.62
CA ASN A 180 31.33 9.72 18.20
C ASN A 180 30.81 8.31 17.91
N LYS A 181 30.26 7.61 18.90
CA LYS A 181 29.68 6.27 18.77
C LYS A 181 28.15 6.32 18.64
#